data_3439d0f966f6367c31b3f2c37f8cb326
#
_entry.id   3439d0f966f6367c31b3f2c37f8cb326
#
_cell.length_a   1.000
_cell.length_b   1.000
_cell.length_c   1.000
_cell.angle_alpha   90.00
_cell.angle_beta   90.00
_cell.angle_gamma   90.00
#
_symmetry.space_group_name_H-M   'P 1'
#
loop_
_entity.id
_entity.type
_entity.pdbx_description
1 polymer ?
#
loop_
_entity_poly.entity_id
_entity_poly.type
_entity_poly.pdbx_seq_one_letter_code
_entity_poly.pdbx_strand_id
1 'polypeptide(L)'
;MTNDMTKGAITPLLIRFTIPLVLGNLFQLTYNAADSIIVGKFVGEEALAAVGTSNPLMTLAILFINGMCLGAGILVSTAFGAGDTRLVERQVSTTAIAGTVFSLAFSALCVILATPLLQLMQVPADILPIAVNYLRIVFAGLIFTFFYNFLAATMRALGDSKSALYFLMISSVLNIGGDLFFVEVLNWGSSGCALSTVISEALCCVLCVLYIRWKVPILQLGRRWLVFDGSLLRKTVSYGWASAMQQATVQLGKIAVQAIVNTMGVSTMAAFTAASRIDDFAYTPQQNIGHAMTTLMAQNRGAGKHDRVKQGFLCGMRIEGVYGVLIAVVCFGGAPFIMKLFVTDPEVIHLGVRFLRTVSLFYLMPAFTNGIQGFFRSVGDLKVTLVSSTINMLFRAAAAAVFVLMWKLEIEALPYSYVVGWVVMLAYELPLLVRYLRSHEDEL
;
A
#
# COMPACT_ATOMS: atom_id res chain seq x y z
N MET A 1 19.81 11.05 -5.17
CA MET A 1 20.17 11.35 -6.57
C MET A 1 19.03 10.89 -7.46
N THR A 2 18.45 11.80 -8.24
CA THR A 2 17.44 11.46 -9.24
C THR A 2 18.01 10.45 -10.22
N ASN A 3 17.25 9.41 -10.54
CA ASN A 3 17.69 8.34 -11.43
C ASN A 3 16.80 8.35 -12.68
N ASP A 4 17.39 8.75 -13.82
CA ASP A 4 16.68 8.78 -15.11
C ASP A 4 16.49 7.34 -15.61
N MET A 5 15.28 6.80 -15.46
CA MET A 5 14.95 5.44 -15.90
C MET A 5 14.67 5.34 -17.41
N THR A 6 14.81 6.45 -18.14
CA THR A 6 14.66 6.47 -19.60
C THR A 6 15.94 6.02 -20.33
N LYS A 7 17.03 5.76 -19.61
CA LYS A 7 18.35 5.36 -20.14
C LYS A 7 18.85 4.09 -19.45
N GLY A 8 19.76 3.39 -20.13
CA GLY A 8 20.39 2.17 -19.61
C GLY A 8 19.54 0.91 -19.76
N ALA A 9 20.07 -0.22 -19.25
CA ALA A 9 19.41 -1.53 -19.32
C ALA A 9 18.20 -1.59 -18.36
N ILE A 10 17.05 -2.04 -18.85
CA ILE A 10 15.76 -2.02 -18.12
C ILE A 10 15.79 -2.95 -16.90
N THR A 11 16.27 -4.18 -17.05
CA THR A 11 16.27 -5.18 -15.97
C THR A 11 17.02 -4.72 -14.72
N PRO A 12 18.30 -4.26 -14.81
CA PRO A 12 19.00 -3.76 -13.65
C PRO A 12 18.37 -2.52 -13.03
N LEU A 13 17.80 -1.63 -13.86
CA LEU A 13 17.08 -0.43 -13.37
C LEU A 13 15.87 -0.83 -12.55
N LEU A 14 15.05 -1.74 -13.07
CA LEU A 14 13.83 -2.20 -12.41
C LEU A 14 14.17 -2.92 -11.08
N ILE A 15 15.13 -3.84 -11.08
CA ILE A 15 15.56 -4.55 -9.87
C ILE A 15 16.12 -3.59 -8.83
N ARG A 16 17.05 -2.69 -9.21
CA ARG A 16 17.66 -1.71 -8.29
C ARG A 16 16.63 -0.74 -7.69
N PHE A 17 15.57 -0.46 -8.43
CA PHE A 17 14.49 0.40 -7.95
C PHE A 17 13.50 -0.37 -7.06
N THR A 18 13.20 -1.63 -7.38
CA THR A 18 12.25 -2.48 -6.66
C THR A 18 12.78 -2.90 -5.28
N ILE A 19 14.05 -3.28 -5.16
CA ILE A 19 14.61 -3.77 -3.89
C ILE A 19 14.39 -2.80 -2.74
N PRO A 20 14.69 -1.49 -2.84
CA PRO A 20 14.41 -0.55 -1.75
C PRO A 20 12.92 -0.40 -1.43
N LEU A 21 12.04 -0.53 -2.42
CA LEU A 21 10.59 -0.49 -2.18
C LEU A 21 10.11 -1.70 -1.37
N VAL A 22 10.58 -2.89 -1.73
CA VAL A 22 10.28 -4.13 -1.00
C VAL A 22 10.81 -4.05 0.43
N LEU A 23 12.07 -3.66 0.60
CA LEU A 23 12.67 -3.50 1.92
C LEU A 23 11.92 -2.47 2.76
N GLY A 24 11.51 -1.34 2.16
CA GLY A 24 10.72 -0.32 2.84
C GLY A 24 9.40 -0.86 3.39
N ASN A 25 8.65 -1.61 2.56
CA ASN A 25 7.39 -2.19 3.00
C ASN A 25 7.58 -3.30 4.04
N LEU A 26 8.65 -4.10 3.94
CA LEU A 26 8.97 -5.09 4.98
C LEU A 26 9.33 -4.42 6.31
N PHE A 27 10.10 -3.33 6.27
CA PHE A 27 10.36 -2.51 7.46
C PHE A 27 9.06 -1.95 8.06
N GLN A 28 8.14 -1.47 7.21
CA GLN A 28 6.84 -0.96 7.67
C GLN A 28 6.02 -2.02 8.37
N LEU A 29 5.96 -3.24 7.84
CA LEU A 29 5.28 -4.36 8.49
C LEU A 29 5.92 -4.69 9.84
N THR A 30 7.23 -4.64 9.91
CA THR A 30 8.00 -4.96 11.15
C THR A 30 7.77 -3.91 12.23
N TYR A 31 7.81 -2.62 11.90
CA TYR A 31 7.59 -1.60 12.93
C TYR A 31 6.14 -1.56 13.43
N ASN A 32 5.14 -1.80 12.56
CA ASN A 32 3.74 -1.93 12.98
C ASN A 32 3.54 -3.09 13.97
N ALA A 33 4.29 -4.18 13.79
CA ALA A 33 4.30 -5.29 14.74
C ALA A 33 4.96 -4.89 16.07
N ALA A 34 6.09 -4.16 16.02
CA ALA A 34 6.78 -3.67 17.20
C ALA A 34 5.90 -2.72 18.03
N ASP A 35 5.18 -1.81 17.39
CA ASP A 35 4.21 -0.89 17.99
C ASP A 35 3.14 -1.66 18.79
N SER A 36 2.54 -2.67 18.17
CA SER A 36 1.55 -3.53 18.84
C SER A 36 2.13 -4.29 20.04
N ILE A 37 3.39 -4.74 19.95
CA ILE A 37 4.08 -5.43 21.05
C ILE A 37 4.35 -4.45 22.21
N ILE A 38 4.78 -3.23 21.91
CA ILE A 38 5.04 -2.19 22.93
C ILE A 38 3.74 -1.85 23.66
N VAL A 39 2.66 -1.59 22.92
CA VAL A 39 1.35 -1.31 23.54
C VAL A 39 0.90 -2.48 24.41
N GLY A 40 0.92 -3.71 23.90
CA GLY A 40 0.46 -4.88 24.64
C GLY A 40 1.28 -5.17 25.90
N LYS A 41 2.62 -5.00 25.82
CA LYS A 41 3.53 -5.35 26.92
C LYS A 41 3.62 -4.27 28.02
N PHE A 42 3.62 -3.01 27.63
CA PHE A 42 3.88 -1.89 28.55
C PHE A 42 2.63 -1.10 28.95
N VAL A 43 1.56 -1.12 28.15
CA VAL A 43 0.33 -0.39 28.46
C VAL A 43 -0.76 -1.33 28.99
N GLY A 44 -0.88 -2.54 28.40
CA GLY A 44 -1.82 -3.56 28.85
C GLY A 44 -2.84 -3.98 27.79
N GLU A 45 -3.65 -4.97 28.15
CA GLU A 45 -4.58 -5.63 27.22
C GLU A 45 -5.70 -4.71 26.72
N GLU A 46 -6.23 -3.85 27.58
CA GLU A 46 -7.29 -2.90 27.20
C GLU A 46 -6.82 -1.90 26.15
N ALA A 47 -5.59 -1.38 26.29
CA ALA A 47 -4.99 -0.49 25.34
C ALA A 47 -4.68 -1.20 24.01
N LEU A 48 -4.20 -2.44 24.06
CA LEU A 48 -3.98 -3.26 22.87
C LEU A 48 -5.29 -3.52 22.12
N ALA A 49 -6.36 -3.84 22.85
CA ALA A 49 -7.68 -4.02 22.28
C ALA A 49 -8.21 -2.72 21.64
N ALA A 50 -8.03 -1.57 22.32
CA ALA A 50 -8.43 -0.28 21.80
C ALA A 50 -7.68 0.12 20.50
N VAL A 51 -6.37 -0.11 20.47
CA VAL A 51 -5.55 0.11 19.25
C VAL A 51 -5.96 -0.86 18.14
N GLY A 52 -6.16 -2.13 18.49
CA GLY A 52 -6.58 -3.16 17.54
C GLY A 52 -7.93 -2.87 16.88
N THR A 53 -8.91 -2.38 17.63
CA THR A 53 -10.23 -1.98 17.10
C THR A 53 -10.17 -0.69 16.28
N SER A 54 -9.19 0.18 16.53
CA SER A 54 -8.96 1.42 15.77
C SER A 54 -8.25 1.17 14.44
N ASN A 55 -7.46 0.08 14.32
CA ASN A 55 -6.62 -0.22 13.16
C ASN A 55 -7.34 -0.24 11.81
N PRO A 56 -8.55 -0.81 11.65
CA PRO A 56 -9.24 -0.82 10.35
C PRO A 56 -9.54 0.60 9.85
N LEU A 57 -9.99 1.50 10.74
CA LEU A 57 -10.31 2.88 10.39
C LEU A 57 -9.04 3.68 10.07
N MET A 58 -8.00 3.51 10.88
CA MET A 58 -6.69 4.14 10.64
C MET A 58 -6.11 3.68 9.29
N THR A 59 -6.10 2.37 9.04
CA THR A 59 -5.59 1.80 7.80
C THR A 59 -6.35 2.32 6.59
N LEU A 60 -7.68 2.41 6.67
CA LEU A 60 -8.51 2.93 5.58
C LEU A 60 -8.14 4.39 5.26
N ALA A 61 -7.98 5.25 6.28
CA ALA A 61 -7.59 6.65 6.11
C ALA A 61 -6.19 6.79 5.49
N ILE A 62 -5.22 6.00 5.98
CA ILE A 62 -3.84 6.02 5.46
C ILE A 62 -3.78 5.52 4.02
N LEU A 63 -4.48 4.43 3.69
CA LEU A 63 -4.53 3.89 2.33
C LEU A 63 -5.19 4.86 1.35
N PHE A 64 -6.20 5.60 1.79
CA PHE A 64 -6.82 6.64 0.99
C PHE A 64 -5.81 7.75 0.65
N ILE A 65 -5.06 8.25 1.63
CA ILE A 65 -3.98 9.23 1.43
C ILE A 65 -2.88 8.66 0.52
N ASN A 66 -2.46 7.41 0.74
CA ASN A 66 -1.45 6.75 -0.08
C ASN A 66 -1.88 6.65 -1.55
N GLY A 67 -3.15 6.32 -1.81
CA GLY A 67 -3.70 6.30 -3.16
C GLY A 67 -3.64 7.67 -3.83
N MET A 68 -4.00 8.74 -3.10
CA MET A 68 -3.88 10.12 -3.61
C MET A 68 -2.43 10.46 -3.98
N CYS A 69 -1.47 10.10 -3.12
CA CYS A 69 -0.04 10.35 -3.38
C CYS A 69 0.48 9.51 -4.56
N LEU A 70 0.02 8.26 -4.71
CA LEU A 70 0.38 7.40 -5.84
C LEU A 70 -0.06 8.01 -7.17
N GLY A 71 -1.31 8.48 -7.25
CA GLY A 71 -1.83 9.14 -8.45
C GLY A 71 -1.02 10.38 -8.85
N ALA A 72 -0.67 11.22 -7.86
CA ALA A 72 0.21 12.37 -8.08
C ALA A 72 1.60 11.95 -8.56
N GLY A 73 2.17 10.89 -7.98
CA GLY A 73 3.48 10.34 -8.36
C GLY A 73 3.56 9.89 -9.82
N ILE A 74 2.49 9.34 -10.37
CA ILE A 74 2.43 8.95 -11.79
C ILE A 74 2.57 10.17 -12.70
N LEU A 75 1.89 11.27 -12.38
CA LEU A 75 1.97 12.52 -13.16
C LEU A 75 3.37 13.15 -13.08
N VAL A 76 3.97 13.13 -11.87
CA VAL A 76 5.35 13.59 -11.69
C VAL A 76 6.33 12.72 -12.47
N SER A 77 6.17 11.38 -12.47
CA SER A 77 7.01 10.47 -13.25
C SER A 77 6.96 10.76 -14.75
N THR A 78 5.76 11.00 -15.28
CA THR A 78 5.56 11.32 -16.69
C THR A 78 6.21 12.66 -17.05
N ALA A 79 6.02 13.71 -16.24
CA ALA A 79 6.62 15.01 -16.44
C ALA A 79 8.17 14.96 -16.37
N PHE A 80 8.69 14.20 -15.40
CA PHE A 80 10.14 13.99 -15.26
C PHE A 80 10.73 13.26 -16.46
N GLY A 81 10.07 12.22 -16.95
CA GLY A 81 10.46 11.49 -18.15
C GLY A 81 10.47 12.37 -19.41
N ALA A 82 9.52 13.30 -19.53
CA ALA A 82 9.48 14.28 -20.61
C ALA A 82 10.63 15.31 -20.55
N GLY A 83 11.40 15.35 -19.48
CA GLY A 83 12.44 16.36 -19.27
C GLY A 83 11.89 17.75 -18.96
N ASP A 84 10.58 17.88 -18.73
CA ASP A 84 9.94 19.16 -18.42
C ASP A 84 10.03 19.46 -16.91
N THR A 85 11.14 20.05 -16.52
CA THR A 85 11.41 20.42 -15.11
C THR A 85 10.40 21.41 -14.57
N ARG A 86 9.89 22.33 -15.41
CA ARG A 86 8.87 23.31 -15.00
C ARG A 86 7.54 22.62 -14.71
N LEU A 87 7.17 21.64 -15.51
CA LEU A 87 5.95 20.86 -15.29
C LEU A 87 6.07 20.02 -14.01
N VAL A 88 7.25 19.43 -13.74
CA VAL A 88 7.53 18.72 -12.46
C VAL A 88 7.34 19.67 -11.29
N GLU A 89 7.97 20.85 -11.30
CA GLU A 89 7.84 21.83 -10.21
C GLU A 89 6.39 22.28 -10.00
N ARG A 90 5.67 22.61 -11.08
CA ARG A 90 4.26 23.02 -11.02
C ARG A 90 3.35 21.89 -10.51
N GLN A 91 3.59 20.66 -10.97
CA GLN A 91 2.84 19.48 -10.53
C GLN A 91 3.03 19.22 -9.03
N VAL A 92 4.28 19.22 -8.56
CA VAL A 92 4.63 18.99 -7.15
C VAL A 92 4.08 20.13 -6.27
N SER A 93 4.25 21.38 -6.72
CA SER A 93 3.70 22.56 -5.99
C SER A 93 2.18 22.53 -5.89
N THR A 94 1.49 22.30 -7.01
CA THR A 94 0.01 22.23 -7.03
C THR A 94 -0.49 21.10 -6.13
N THR A 95 0.17 19.93 -6.17
CA THR A 95 -0.20 18.79 -5.32
C THR A 95 0.07 19.09 -3.84
N ALA A 96 1.18 19.75 -3.51
CA ALA A 96 1.48 20.12 -2.12
C ALA A 96 0.43 21.08 -1.55
N ILE A 97 0.07 22.14 -2.31
CA ILE A 97 -0.94 23.12 -1.88
C ILE A 97 -2.31 22.46 -1.72
N ALA A 98 -2.78 21.77 -2.77
CA ALA A 98 -4.09 21.11 -2.74
C ALA A 98 -4.15 20.01 -1.70
N GLY A 99 -3.07 19.22 -1.56
CA GLY A 99 -2.96 18.15 -0.58
C GLY A 99 -2.93 18.65 0.86
N THR A 100 -2.36 19.85 1.11
CA THR A 100 -2.43 20.49 2.42
C THR A 100 -3.87 20.81 2.79
N VAL A 101 -4.61 21.46 1.89
CA VAL A 101 -6.03 21.78 2.12
C VAL A 101 -6.84 20.50 2.29
N PHE A 102 -6.64 19.53 1.41
CA PHE A 102 -7.33 18.26 1.47
C PHE A 102 -7.03 17.50 2.77
N SER A 103 -5.76 17.35 3.15
CA SER A 103 -5.37 16.58 4.34
C SER A 103 -5.85 17.25 5.64
N LEU A 104 -5.88 18.57 5.71
CA LEU A 104 -6.46 19.30 6.85
C LEU A 104 -7.97 19.08 6.95
N ALA A 105 -8.70 19.19 5.84
CA ALA A 105 -10.14 18.96 5.80
C ALA A 105 -10.49 17.49 6.11
N PHE A 106 -9.73 16.55 5.54
CA PHE A 106 -9.90 15.13 5.77
C PHE A 106 -9.56 14.74 7.22
N SER A 107 -8.47 15.29 7.77
CA SER A 107 -8.10 15.13 9.18
C SER A 107 -9.21 15.61 10.10
N ALA A 108 -9.72 16.83 9.90
CA ALA A 108 -10.82 17.38 10.70
C ALA A 108 -12.07 16.49 10.62
N LEU A 109 -12.45 16.04 9.42
CA LEU A 109 -13.57 15.13 9.21
C LEU A 109 -13.37 13.81 9.98
N CYS A 110 -12.19 13.20 9.86
CA CYS A 110 -11.86 11.93 10.52
C CYS A 110 -11.88 12.09 12.07
N VAL A 111 -11.34 13.18 12.60
CA VAL A 111 -11.37 13.47 14.05
C VAL A 111 -12.82 13.60 14.57
N ILE A 112 -13.69 14.29 13.82
CA ILE A 112 -15.11 14.43 14.18
C ILE A 112 -15.82 13.06 14.11
N LEU A 113 -15.56 12.29 13.08
CA LEU A 113 -16.21 10.99 12.85
C LEU A 113 -15.63 9.85 13.68
N ALA A 114 -14.49 10.02 14.36
CA ALA A 114 -13.83 8.95 15.12
C ALA A 114 -14.77 8.28 16.13
N THR A 115 -15.50 9.07 16.93
CA THR A 115 -16.44 8.54 17.94
C THR A 115 -17.62 7.80 17.30
N PRO A 116 -18.40 8.40 16.37
CA PRO A 116 -19.54 7.68 15.79
C PRO A 116 -19.14 6.45 14.99
N LEU A 117 -17.96 6.44 14.34
CA LEU A 117 -17.48 5.26 13.63
C LEU A 117 -17.12 4.11 14.57
N LEU A 118 -16.43 4.38 15.70
CA LEU A 118 -16.12 3.37 16.69
C LEU A 118 -17.39 2.84 17.39
N GLN A 119 -18.36 3.70 17.63
CA GLN A 119 -19.67 3.30 18.15
C GLN A 119 -20.44 2.40 17.15
N LEU A 120 -20.40 2.74 15.87
CA LEU A 120 -21.00 1.91 14.80
C LEU A 120 -20.34 0.53 14.70
N MET A 121 -19.04 0.45 15.00
CA MET A 121 -18.30 -0.81 15.09
C MET A 121 -18.57 -1.57 16.39
N GLN A 122 -19.46 -1.07 17.26
CA GLN A 122 -19.84 -1.68 18.53
C GLN A 122 -18.65 -1.93 19.47
N VAL A 123 -17.70 -0.99 19.50
CA VAL A 123 -16.57 -1.05 20.43
C VAL A 123 -17.08 -0.99 21.87
N PRO A 124 -16.63 -1.90 22.76
CA PRO A 124 -17.06 -1.94 24.15
C PRO A 124 -16.86 -0.59 24.87
N ALA A 125 -17.81 -0.23 25.76
CA ALA A 125 -17.82 1.06 26.44
C ALA A 125 -16.55 1.31 27.28
N ASP A 126 -15.96 0.26 27.82
CA ASP A 126 -14.77 0.33 28.67
C ASP A 126 -13.52 0.78 27.92
N ILE A 127 -13.35 0.33 26.67
CA ILE A 127 -12.19 0.68 25.83
C ILE A 127 -12.47 1.81 24.84
N LEU A 128 -13.73 2.21 24.66
CA LEU A 128 -14.12 3.24 23.69
C LEU A 128 -13.40 4.58 23.93
N PRO A 129 -13.26 5.13 25.15
CA PRO A 129 -12.54 6.38 25.37
C PRO A 129 -11.06 6.29 24.95
N ILE A 130 -10.41 5.17 25.21
CA ILE A 130 -9.01 4.91 24.85
C ILE A 130 -8.88 4.88 23.32
N ALA A 131 -9.75 4.12 22.65
CA ALA A 131 -9.76 4.00 21.19
C ALA A 131 -10.05 5.34 20.49
N VAL A 132 -11.02 6.12 21.01
CA VAL A 132 -11.35 7.46 20.47
C VAL A 132 -10.16 8.41 20.61
N ASN A 133 -9.52 8.45 21.78
CA ASN A 133 -8.39 9.34 22.01
C ASN A 133 -7.20 8.98 21.12
N TYR A 134 -6.83 7.69 21.05
CA TYR A 134 -5.80 7.17 20.17
C TYR A 134 -6.08 7.57 18.70
N LEU A 135 -7.28 7.27 18.22
CA LEU A 135 -7.65 7.50 16.82
C LEU A 135 -7.69 8.99 16.46
N ARG A 136 -8.16 9.84 17.38
CA ARG A 136 -8.16 11.30 17.20
C ARG A 136 -6.75 11.88 17.08
N ILE A 137 -5.80 11.40 17.89
CA ILE A 137 -4.40 11.85 17.80
C ILE A 137 -3.81 11.45 16.43
N VAL A 138 -3.99 10.20 16.01
CA VAL A 138 -3.52 9.74 14.70
C VAL A 138 -4.18 10.53 13.57
N PHE A 139 -5.49 10.73 13.63
CA PHE A 139 -6.22 11.50 12.60
C PHE A 139 -5.83 12.97 12.56
N ALA A 140 -5.53 13.59 13.70
CA ALA A 140 -4.99 14.94 13.75
C ALA A 140 -3.61 15.03 13.06
N GLY A 141 -2.84 13.94 13.07
CA GLY A 141 -1.54 13.81 12.40
C GLY A 141 -1.58 13.51 10.90
N LEU A 142 -2.76 13.28 10.30
CA LEU A 142 -2.87 12.88 8.88
C LEU A 142 -2.23 13.87 7.90
N ILE A 143 -2.05 15.12 8.27
CA ILE A 143 -1.30 16.09 7.45
C ILE A 143 0.17 15.67 7.31
N PHE A 144 0.79 15.16 8.36
CA PHE A 144 2.17 14.67 8.30
C PHE A 144 2.24 13.35 7.54
N THR A 145 1.26 12.47 7.74
CA THR A 145 1.11 11.25 6.93
C THR A 145 1.01 11.58 5.43
N PHE A 146 0.22 12.60 5.06
CA PHE A 146 0.13 13.07 3.67
C PHE A 146 1.49 13.55 3.16
N PHE A 147 2.13 14.50 3.86
CA PHE A 147 3.41 15.06 3.40
C PHE A 147 4.50 14.02 3.29
N TYR A 148 4.62 13.13 4.29
CA TYR A 148 5.57 12.02 4.25
C TYR A 148 5.36 11.15 3.01
N ASN A 149 4.13 10.67 2.79
CA ASN A 149 3.82 9.80 1.64
C ASN A 149 3.95 10.54 0.31
N PHE A 150 3.56 11.81 0.24
CA PHE A 150 3.69 12.64 -0.95
C PHE A 150 5.15 12.89 -1.33
N LEU A 151 6.00 13.27 -0.37
CA LEU A 151 7.42 13.48 -0.61
C LEU A 151 8.13 12.17 -1.00
N ALA A 152 7.81 11.07 -0.33
CA ALA A 152 8.32 9.75 -0.68
C ALA A 152 7.84 9.31 -2.09
N ALA A 153 6.58 9.55 -2.47
CA ALA A 153 6.06 9.28 -3.80
C ALA A 153 6.74 10.16 -4.87
N THR A 154 6.99 11.42 -4.56
CA THR A 154 7.73 12.35 -5.43
C THR A 154 9.17 11.87 -5.66
N MET A 155 9.88 11.46 -4.61
CA MET A 155 11.22 10.89 -4.73
C MET A 155 11.23 9.63 -5.61
N ARG A 156 10.29 8.72 -5.38
CA ARG A 156 10.11 7.53 -6.22
C ARG A 156 9.82 7.90 -7.68
N ALA A 157 8.98 8.91 -7.91
CA ALA A 157 8.65 9.40 -9.24
C ALA A 157 9.87 9.94 -10.00
N LEU A 158 10.84 10.51 -9.29
CA LEU A 158 12.15 10.95 -9.81
C LEU A 158 13.19 9.82 -9.89
N GLY A 159 12.79 8.56 -9.67
CA GLY A 159 13.65 7.38 -9.73
C GLY A 159 14.50 7.12 -8.49
N ASP A 160 14.26 7.83 -7.37
CA ASP A 160 14.98 7.66 -6.11
C ASP A 160 14.16 6.88 -5.08
N SER A 161 14.19 5.56 -5.17
CA SER A 161 13.57 4.68 -4.18
C SER A 161 14.41 4.49 -2.91
N LYS A 162 15.73 4.72 -2.98
CA LYS A 162 16.64 4.55 -1.84
C LYS A 162 16.41 5.59 -0.75
N SER A 163 16.28 6.85 -1.16
CA SER A 163 16.02 7.93 -0.19
C SER A 163 14.69 7.73 0.52
N ALA A 164 13.65 7.29 -0.20
CA ALA A 164 12.37 6.95 0.40
C ALA A 164 12.50 5.82 1.46
N LEU A 165 13.34 4.79 1.19
CA LEU A 165 13.65 3.74 2.16
C LEU A 165 14.36 4.30 3.40
N TYR A 166 15.39 5.14 3.23
CA TYR A 166 16.12 5.71 4.37
C TYR A 166 15.23 6.57 5.26
N PHE A 167 14.32 7.36 4.68
CA PHE A 167 13.36 8.13 5.45
C PHE A 167 12.41 7.23 6.24
N LEU A 168 11.95 6.14 5.64
CA LEU A 168 11.11 5.17 6.34
C LEU A 168 11.85 4.50 7.50
N MET A 169 13.12 4.11 7.29
CA MET A 169 13.95 3.51 8.36
C MET A 169 14.14 4.50 9.52
N ILE A 170 14.46 5.76 9.22
CA ILE A 170 14.62 6.80 10.25
C ILE A 170 13.30 7.00 10.99
N SER A 171 12.18 7.13 10.28
CA SER A 171 10.86 7.27 10.87
C SER A 171 10.53 6.10 11.80
N SER A 172 10.80 4.87 11.37
CA SER A 172 10.54 3.66 12.18
C SER A 172 11.38 3.62 13.45
N VAL A 173 12.67 3.98 13.39
CA VAL A 173 13.53 4.05 14.58
C VAL A 173 13.06 5.14 15.54
N LEU A 174 12.71 6.32 15.02
CA LEU A 174 12.18 7.41 15.83
C LEU A 174 10.84 7.04 16.47
N ASN A 175 9.97 6.34 15.75
CA ASN A 175 8.68 5.87 16.26
C ASN A 175 8.89 4.87 17.41
N ILE A 176 9.65 3.80 17.20
CA ILE A 176 9.92 2.80 18.26
C ILE A 176 10.57 3.44 19.48
N GLY A 177 11.57 4.31 19.28
CA GLY A 177 12.20 5.05 20.39
C GLY A 177 11.25 6.00 21.11
N GLY A 178 10.39 6.68 20.36
CA GLY A 178 9.34 7.54 20.90
C GLY A 178 8.26 6.77 21.66
N ASP A 179 7.84 5.61 21.14
CA ASP A 179 6.87 4.74 21.82
C ASP A 179 7.38 4.33 23.19
N LEU A 180 8.60 3.83 23.26
CA LEU A 180 9.23 3.47 24.54
C LEU A 180 9.33 4.68 25.48
N PHE A 181 9.72 5.84 24.96
CA PHE A 181 9.85 7.06 25.77
C PHE A 181 8.48 7.54 26.30
N PHE A 182 7.46 7.67 25.44
CA PHE A 182 6.15 8.16 25.86
C PHE A 182 5.38 7.15 26.72
N VAL A 183 5.56 5.85 26.46
CA VAL A 183 4.84 4.81 27.20
C VAL A 183 5.53 4.50 28.50
N GLU A 184 6.85 4.19 28.49
CA GLU A 184 7.57 3.69 29.66
C GLU A 184 8.07 4.83 30.57
N VAL A 185 8.56 5.94 29.99
CA VAL A 185 9.12 7.06 30.77
C VAL A 185 8.02 8.04 31.19
N LEU A 186 7.13 8.43 30.28
CA LEU A 186 6.08 9.42 30.57
C LEU A 186 4.74 8.82 31.00
N ASN A 187 4.56 7.49 30.87
CA ASN A 187 3.34 6.77 31.21
C ASN A 187 2.06 7.31 30.51
N TRP A 188 2.18 7.75 29.24
CA TRP A 188 1.05 8.28 28.47
C TRP A 188 0.20 7.20 27.79
N GLY A 189 0.51 5.93 28.01
CA GLY A 189 -0.26 4.81 27.49
C GLY A 189 -0.34 4.79 25.95
N SER A 190 -1.47 4.34 25.41
CA SER A 190 -1.70 4.27 23.97
C SER A 190 -1.70 5.63 23.28
N SER A 191 -2.05 6.70 23.99
CA SER A 191 -1.95 8.07 23.46
C SER A 191 -0.51 8.47 23.19
N GLY A 192 0.44 7.95 23.99
CA GLY A 192 1.87 8.12 23.80
C GLY A 192 2.34 7.51 22.48
N CYS A 193 1.89 6.28 22.14
CA CYS A 193 2.20 5.64 20.87
C CYS A 193 1.62 6.43 19.68
N ALA A 194 0.36 6.86 19.78
CA ALA A 194 -0.24 7.69 18.74
C ALA A 194 0.56 8.98 18.49
N LEU A 195 0.97 9.66 19.56
CA LEU A 195 1.75 10.89 19.45
C LEU A 195 3.16 10.64 18.92
N SER A 196 3.80 9.54 19.33
CA SER A 196 5.09 9.09 18.79
C SER A 196 5.05 8.92 17.27
N THR A 197 4.01 8.25 16.76
CA THR A 197 3.80 8.07 15.32
C THR A 197 3.70 9.42 14.60
N VAL A 198 2.87 10.33 15.10
CA VAL A 198 2.68 11.66 14.51
C VAL A 198 3.97 12.48 14.53
N ILE A 199 4.71 12.47 15.64
CA ILE A 199 5.99 13.20 15.77
C ILE A 199 7.04 12.61 14.83
N SER A 200 7.13 11.28 14.73
CA SER A 200 8.08 10.59 13.86
C SER A 200 7.82 10.91 12.39
N GLU A 201 6.57 10.93 11.97
CA GLU A 201 6.19 11.35 10.61
C GLU A 201 6.48 12.84 10.36
N ALA A 202 6.21 13.71 11.34
CA ALA A 202 6.52 15.14 11.23
C ALA A 202 8.03 15.40 11.10
N LEU A 203 8.84 14.74 11.93
CA LEU A 203 10.30 14.83 11.84
C LEU A 203 10.82 14.30 10.50
N CYS A 204 10.25 13.19 10.04
CA CYS A 204 10.58 12.63 8.75
C CYS A 204 10.25 13.56 7.59
N CYS A 205 9.11 14.28 7.65
CA CYS A 205 8.77 15.31 6.68
C CYS A 205 9.83 16.42 6.64
N VAL A 206 10.29 16.90 7.80
CA VAL A 206 11.35 17.91 7.88
C VAL A 206 12.63 17.40 7.24
N LEU A 207 13.04 16.16 7.56
CA LEU A 207 14.25 15.54 6.98
C LEU A 207 14.11 15.38 5.45
N CYS A 208 12.95 14.96 4.96
CA CYS A 208 12.66 14.87 3.53
C CYS A 208 12.80 16.24 2.84
N VAL A 209 12.23 17.29 3.41
CA VAL A 209 12.31 18.65 2.85
C VAL A 209 13.77 19.14 2.82
N LEU A 210 14.53 18.93 3.89
CA LEU A 210 15.95 19.30 3.96
C LEU A 210 16.76 18.53 2.91
N TYR A 211 16.52 17.23 2.78
CA TYR A 211 17.19 16.40 1.77
C TYR A 211 16.87 16.88 0.34
N ILE A 212 15.60 17.13 0.05
CA ILE A 212 15.16 17.63 -1.26
C ILE A 212 15.87 18.94 -1.57
N ARG A 213 15.91 19.87 -0.62
CA ARG A 213 16.58 21.16 -0.78
C ARG A 213 18.09 21.04 -1.09
N TRP A 214 18.76 20.05 -0.53
CA TRP A 214 20.20 19.90 -0.69
C TRP A 214 20.62 18.97 -1.83
N LYS A 215 19.82 17.97 -2.15
CA LYS A 215 20.22 16.86 -3.06
C LYS A 215 19.38 16.76 -4.31
N VAL A 216 18.24 17.47 -4.41
CA VAL A 216 17.31 17.37 -5.53
C VAL A 216 17.09 18.76 -6.16
N PRO A 217 18.05 19.25 -7.00
CA PRO A 217 17.99 20.61 -7.56
C PRO A 217 16.76 20.90 -8.41
N ILE A 218 16.16 19.85 -9.00
CA ILE A 218 14.93 19.94 -9.80
C ILE A 218 13.72 20.39 -8.97
N LEU A 219 13.76 20.19 -7.64
CA LEU A 219 12.72 20.62 -6.71
C LEU A 219 13.25 21.76 -5.85
N GLN A 220 13.45 22.93 -6.43
CA GLN A 220 13.91 24.11 -5.71
C GLN A 220 12.78 24.66 -4.83
N LEU A 221 12.72 24.20 -3.57
CA LEU A 221 11.77 24.67 -2.58
C LEU A 221 12.07 26.13 -2.17
N GLY A 222 11.39 27.09 -2.77
CA GLY A 222 11.52 28.52 -2.49
C GLY A 222 10.23 29.26 -2.78
N ARG A 223 10.24 30.61 -2.58
CA ARG A 223 9.03 31.43 -2.78
C ARG A 223 8.45 31.35 -4.21
N ARG A 224 9.29 31.08 -5.22
CA ARG A 224 8.90 30.87 -6.62
C ARG A 224 8.30 29.50 -6.89
N TRP A 225 8.39 28.58 -5.95
CA TRP A 225 7.92 27.20 -6.03
C TRP A 225 6.41 27.07 -5.75
N LEU A 226 5.81 28.03 -5.03
CA LEU A 226 4.38 28.05 -4.70
C LEU A 226 3.55 28.50 -5.90
N VAL A 227 3.41 27.62 -6.89
CA VAL A 227 2.58 27.82 -8.08
C VAL A 227 1.40 26.87 -8.03
N PHE A 228 0.20 27.43 -8.15
CA PHE A 228 -1.03 26.64 -8.24
C PHE A 228 -1.58 26.65 -9.65
N ASP A 229 -1.87 25.47 -10.18
CA ASP A 229 -2.43 25.26 -11.51
C ASP A 229 -3.68 24.39 -11.44
N GLY A 230 -4.85 24.99 -11.75
CA GLY A 230 -6.14 24.31 -11.70
C GLY A 230 -6.27 23.16 -12.70
N SER A 231 -5.58 23.22 -13.85
CA SER A 231 -5.60 22.14 -14.83
C SER A 231 -4.83 20.91 -14.35
N LEU A 232 -3.69 21.13 -13.72
CA LEU A 232 -2.90 20.08 -13.07
C LEU A 232 -3.64 19.49 -11.85
N LEU A 233 -4.31 20.34 -11.08
CA LEU A 233 -5.14 19.89 -9.97
C LEU A 233 -6.21 18.92 -10.42
N ARG A 234 -6.95 19.24 -11.49
CA ARG A 234 -8.00 18.35 -12.02
C ARG A 234 -7.45 16.96 -12.38
N LYS A 235 -6.29 16.91 -13.03
CA LYS A 235 -5.61 15.65 -13.34
C LYS A 235 -5.17 14.92 -12.08
N THR A 236 -4.56 15.63 -11.13
CA THR A 236 -4.09 15.07 -9.86
C THR A 236 -5.24 14.49 -9.05
N VAL A 237 -6.36 15.19 -8.96
CA VAL A 237 -7.57 14.70 -8.26
C VAL A 237 -8.12 13.46 -8.98
N SER A 238 -8.20 13.47 -10.31
CA SER A 238 -8.71 12.31 -11.07
C SER A 238 -7.84 11.05 -10.84
N TYR A 239 -6.51 11.18 -10.92
CA TYR A 239 -5.58 10.08 -10.71
C TYR A 239 -5.52 9.64 -9.25
N GLY A 240 -5.46 10.61 -8.34
CA GLY A 240 -5.44 10.37 -6.90
C GLY A 240 -6.71 9.71 -6.41
N TRP A 241 -7.88 10.20 -6.83
CA TRP A 241 -9.17 9.61 -6.47
C TRP A 241 -9.31 8.16 -6.93
N ALA A 242 -8.99 7.87 -8.21
CA ALA A 242 -9.06 6.52 -8.72
C ALA A 242 -8.14 5.56 -7.95
N SER A 243 -6.90 5.99 -7.65
CA SER A 243 -5.95 5.21 -6.86
C SER A 243 -6.39 5.05 -5.40
N ALA A 244 -6.93 6.10 -4.78
CA ALA A 244 -7.43 6.06 -3.41
C ALA A 244 -8.65 5.12 -3.28
N MET A 245 -9.58 5.23 -4.21
CA MET A 245 -10.75 4.33 -4.25
C MET A 245 -10.36 2.88 -4.51
N GLN A 246 -9.34 2.64 -5.34
CA GLN A 246 -8.78 1.30 -5.54
C GLN A 246 -8.29 0.70 -4.22
N GLN A 247 -7.48 1.46 -3.46
CA GLN A 247 -6.94 1.02 -2.17
C GLN A 247 -8.05 0.79 -1.13
N ALA A 248 -9.01 1.71 -1.06
CA ALA A 248 -10.16 1.59 -0.17
C ALA A 248 -11.00 0.33 -0.50
N THR A 249 -11.26 0.08 -1.78
CA THR A 249 -12.02 -1.11 -2.23
C THR A 249 -11.31 -2.41 -1.85
N VAL A 250 -9.99 -2.48 -2.02
CA VAL A 250 -9.21 -3.65 -1.61
C VAL A 250 -9.32 -3.88 -0.10
N GLN A 251 -9.21 -2.82 0.70
CA GLN A 251 -9.32 -2.93 2.15
C GLN A 251 -10.73 -3.36 2.60
N LEU A 252 -11.77 -2.77 2.01
CA LEU A 252 -13.16 -3.16 2.29
C LEU A 252 -13.43 -4.62 1.89
N GLY A 253 -12.85 -5.07 0.77
CA GLY A 253 -12.94 -6.46 0.35
C GLY A 253 -12.27 -7.43 1.34
N LYS A 254 -11.09 -7.07 1.87
CA LYS A 254 -10.43 -7.85 2.93
C LYS A 254 -11.31 -7.94 4.19
N ILE A 255 -11.95 -6.84 4.59
CA ILE A 255 -12.87 -6.82 5.75
C ILE A 255 -14.09 -7.72 5.49
N ALA A 256 -14.65 -7.68 4.30
CA ALA A 256 -15.79 -8.54 3.94
C ALA A 256 -15.43 -10.04 4.00
N VAL A 257 -14.26 -10.43 3.48
CA VAL A 257 -13.77 -11.80 3.60
C VAL A 257 -13.53 -12.18 5.07
N GLN A 258 -12.94 -11.29 5.87
CA GLN A 258 -12.73 -11.54 7.30
C GLN A 258 -14.05 -11.77 8.05
N ALA A 259 -15.10 -11.03 7.72
CA ALA A 259 -16.42 -11.23 8.31
C ALA A 259 -16.97 -12.65 8.04
N ILE A 260 -16.71 -13.20 6.86
CA ILE A 260 -17.09 -14.59 6.50
C ILE A 260 -16.22 -15.58 7.31
N VAL A 261 -14.91 -15.35 7.37
CA VAL A 261 -13.99 -16.20 8.17
C VAL A 261 -14.42 -16.28 9.63
N ASN A 262 -14.92 -15.20 10.18
CA ASN A 262 -15.40 -15.15 11.57
C ASN A 262 -16.57 -16.12 11.85
N THR A 263 -17.27 -16.60 10.82
CA THR A 263 -18.32 -17.62 10.95
C THR A 263 -17.81 -19.05 10.92
N MET A 264 -16.51 -19.27 10.64
CA MET A 264 -15.93 -20.60 10.42
C MET A 264 -15.35 -21.26 11.69
N GLY A 265 -15.45 -20.61 12.84
CA GLY A 265 -14.92 -21.10 14.12
C GLY A 265 -13.53 -20.57 14.46
N VAL A 266 -13.17 -20.69 15.73
CA VAL A 266 -11.98 -20.05 16.34
C VAL A 266 -10.68 -20.59 15.74
N SER A 267 -10.53 -21.91 15.57
CA SER A 267 -9.31 -22.51 14.99
C SER A 267 -9.07 -22.05 13.56
N THR A 268 -10.14 -21.95 12.74
CA THR A 268 -10.05 -21.46 11.35
C THR A 268 -9.73 -19.98 11.30
N MET A 269 -10.32 -19.16 12.18
CA MET A 269 -10.00 -17.73 12.29
C MET A 269 -8.52 -17.52 12.64
N ALA A 270 -8.00 -18.27 13.62
CA ALA A 270 -6.59 -18.19 14.01
C ALA A 270 -5.66 -18.62 12.86
N ALA A 271 -5.99 -19.72 12.19
CA ALA A 271 -5.24 -20.23 11.04
C ALA A 271 -5.24 -19.23 9.88
N PHE A 272 -6.40 -18.68 9.53
CA PHE A 272 -6.51 -17.66 8.49
C PHE A 272 -5.74 -16.39 8.84
N THR A 273 -5.83 -15.92 10.07
CA THR A 273 -5.12 -14.72 10.54
C THR A 273 -3.60 -14.89 10.40
N ALA A 274 -3.06 -16.01 10.86
CA ALA A 274 -1.64 -16.31 10.74
C ALA A 274 -1.21 -16.48 9.26
N ALA A 275 -1.97 -17.26 8.51
CA ALA A 275 -1.67 -17.52 7.10
C ALA A 275 -1.79 -16.24 6.24
N SER A 276 -2.75 -15.35 6.52
CA SER A 276 -2.90 -14.07 5.81
C SER A 276 -1.72 -13.13 6.05
N ARG A 277 -1.11 -13.13 7.24
CA ARG A 277 0.12 -12.36 7.47
C ARG A 277 1.27 -12.88 6.63
N ILE A 278 1.40 -14.19 6.48
CA ILE A 278 2.40 -14.82 5.62
C ILE A 278 2.12 -14.47 4.15
N ASP A 279 0.85 -14.54 3.75
CA ASP A 279 0.40 -14.15 2.40
C ASP A 279 0.71 -12.68 2.10
N ASP A 280 0.49 -11.76 3.04
CA ASP A 280 0.87 -10.34 2.90
C ASP A 280 2.38 -10.17 2.68
N PHE A 281 3.24 -10.92 3.39
CA PHE A 281 4.69 -10.93 3.15
C PHE A 281 5.05 -11.46 1.76
N ALA A 282 4.38 -12.51 1.31
CA ALA A 282 4.59 -13.10 -0.01
C ALA A 282 4.10 -12.18 -1.15
N TYR A 283 3.00 -11.47 -0.93
CA TYR A 283 2.37 -10.62 -1.93
C TYR A 283 2.99 -9.22 -2.04
N THR A 284 3.54 -8.69 -0.95
CA THR A 284 4.13 -7.34 -0.90
C THR A 284 5.21 -7.10 -1.99
N PRO A 285 6.15 -8.01 -2.26
CA PRO A 285 7.11 -7.81 -3.34
C PRO A 285 6.47 -7.71 -4.73
N GLN A 286 5.42 -8.48 -5.02
CA GLN A 286 4.70 -8.39 -6.30
C GLN A 286 4.07 -7.00 -6.49
N GLN A 287 3.39 -6.47 -5.48
CA GLN A 287 2.87 -5.11 -5.53
C GLN A 287 3.97 -4.08 -5.81
N ASN A 288 5.14 -4.24 -5.19
CA ASN A 288 6.26 -3.30 -5.37
C ASN A 288 6.91 -3.42 -6.75
N ILE A 289 6.96 -4.62 -7.34
CA ILE A 289 7.37 -4.79 -8.74
C ILE A 289 6.40 -4.04 -9.66
N GLY A 290 5.08 -4.19 -9.45
CA GLY A 290 4.06 -3.45 -10.19
C GLY A 290 4.18 -1.93 -10.06
N HIS A 291 4.50 -1.42 -8.87
CA HIS A 291 4.78 0.02 -8.66
C HIS A 291 6.07 0.48 -9.34
N ALA A 292 7.12 -0.32 -9.32
CA ALA A 292 8.36 -0.04 -10.00
C ALA A 292 8.16 -0.01 -11.53
N MET A 293 7.40 -0.97 -12.07
CA MET A 293 6.97 -0.99 -13.47
C MET A 293 6.21 0.29 -13.84
N THR A 294 5.26 0.71 -12.99
CA THR A 294 4.50 1.96 -13.20
C THR A 294 5.44 3.15 -13.36
N THR A 295 6.40 3.33 -12.45
CA THR A 295 7.34 4.46 -12.49
C THR A 295 8.24 4.42 -13.72
N LEU A 296 8.84 3.26 -14.02
CA LEU A 296 9.72 3.09 -15.18
C LEU A 296 8.96 3.37 -16.48
N MET A 297 7.79 2.79 -16.66
CA MET A 297 6.99 2.95 -17.88
C MET A 297 6.42 4.37 -18.00
N ALA A 298 5.98 5.01 -16.89
CA ALA A 298 5.49 6.39 -16.91
C ALA A 298 6.60 7.39 -17.32
N GLN A 299 7.84 7.21 -16.81
CA GLN A 299 8.98 8.03 -17.25
C GLN A 299 9.28 7.82 -18.74
N ASN A 300 9.33 6.57 -19.22
CA ASN A 300 9.62 6.28 -20.63
C ASN A 300 8.50 6.78 -21.55
N ARG A 301 7.23 6.68 -21.13
CA ARG A 301 6.10 7.27 -21.85
C ARG A 301 6.23 8.79 -21.94
N GLY A 302 6.56 9.46 -20.82
CA GLY A 302 6.80 10.90 -20.83
C GLY A 302 7.93 11.32 -21.78
N ALA A 303 8.97 10.48 -21.89
CA ALA A 303 10.08 10.68 -22.82
C ALA A 303 9.76 10.35 -24.30
N GLY A 304 8.54 9.89 -24.62
CA GLY A 304 8.17 9.42 -25.95
C GLY A 304 8.88 8.14 -26.39
N LYS A 305 9.41 7.35 -25.43
CA LYS A 305 10.15 6.10 -25.71
C LYS A 305 9.22 4.88 -25.59
N HIS A 306 8.31 4.76 -26.53
CA HIS A 306 7.26 3.73 -26.52
C HIS A 306 7.82 2.31 -26.56
N ASP A 307 8.88 2.05 -27.34
CA ASP A 307 9.57 0.74 -27.33
C ASP A 307 10.07 0.35 -25.95
N ARG A 308 10.55 1.33 -25.17
CA ARG A 308 11.01 1.05 -23.79
C ARG A 308 9.85 0.82 -22.82
N VAL A 309 8.68 1.38 -23.09
CA VAL A 309 7.45 1.06 -22.33
C VAL A 309 7.10 -0.40 -22.53
N LYS A 310 7.08 -0.89 -23.78
CA LYS A 310 6.82 -2.29 -24.12
C LYS A 310 7.86 -3.24 -23.52
N GLN A 311 9.15 -2.92 -23.69
CA GLN A 311 10.24 -3.69 -23.09
C GLN A 311 10.17 -3.69 -21.56
N GLY A 312 9.82 -2.55 -20.94
CA GLY A 312 9.62 -2.41 -19.50
C GLY A 312 8.50 -3.29 -18.99
N PHE A 313 7.38 -3.32 -19.71
CA PHE A 313 6.27 -4.21 -19.42
C PHE A 313 6.69 -5.69 -19.47
N LEU A 314 7.29 -6.13 -20.58
CA LEU A 314 7.70 -7.52 -20.75
C LEU A 314 8.77 -7.95 -19.72
N CYS A 315 9.72 -7.05 -19.42
CA CYS A 315 10.74 -7.29 -18.40
C CYS A 315 10.11 -7.42 -17.00
N GLY A 316 9.20 -6.50 -16.67
CA GLY A 316 8.49 -6.53 -15.40
C GLY A 316 7.65 -7.80 -15.24
N MET A 317 6.91 -8.20 -16.29
CA MET A 317 6.14 -9.44 -16.29
C MET A 317 7.01 -10.69 -16.10
N ARG A 318 8.23 -10.70 -16.66
CA ARG A 318 9.19 -11.80 -16.41
C ARG A 318 9.65 -11.82 -14.95
N ILE A 319 9.97 -10.67 -14.37
CA ILE A 319 10.37 -10.57 -12.96
C ILE A 319 9.22 -11.00 -12.05
N GLU A 320 7.99 -10.55 -12.31
CA GLU A 320 6.78 -10.98 -11.59
C GLU A 320 6.57 -12.49 -11.70
N GLY A 321 6.70 -13.06 -12.90
CA GLY A 321 6.55 -14.49 -13.11
C GLY A 321 7.62 -15.32 -12.37
N VAL A 322 8.89 -14.92 -12.46
CA VAL A 322 10.00 -15.59 -11.74
C VAL A 322 9.79 -15.51 -10.23
N TYR A 323 9.44 -14.32 -9.72
CA TYR A 323 9.15 -14.16 -8.31
C TYR A 323 7.91 -14.97 -7.88
N GLY A 324 6.83 -14.95 -8.68
CA GLY A 324 5.61 -15.72 -8.42
C GLY A 324 5.86 -17.23 -8.30
N VAL A 325 6.69 -17.79 -9.19
CA VAL A 325 7.10 -19.20 -9.10
C VAL A 325 7.97 -19.44 -7.85
N LEU A 326 8.95 -18.58 -7.62
CA LEU A 326 9.84 -18.71 -6.46
C LEU A 326 9.05 -18.73 -5.14
N ILE A 327 8.17 -17.75 -4.94
CA ILE A 327 7.40 -17.63 -3.71
C ILE A 327 6.36 -18.75 -3.59
N ALA A 328 5.80 -19.22 -4.70
CA ALA A 328 4.91 -20.37 -4.72
C ALA A 328 5.63 -21.64 -4.20
N VAL A 329 6.83 -21.92 -4.69
CA VAL A 329 7.64 -23.07 -4.23
C VAL A 329 8.01 -22.92 -2.75
N VAL A 330 8.43 -21.73 -2.32
CA VAL A 330 8.79 -21.47 -0.92
C VAL A 330 7.59 -21.64 0.02
N CYS A 331 6.44 -21.06 -0.33
CA CYS A 331 5.23 -21.15 0.50
C CYS A 331 4.62 -22.56 0.47
N PHE A 332 4.65 -23.25 -0.68
CA PHE A 332 4.13 -24.61 -0.77
C PHE A 332 4.96 -25.61 0.03
N GLY A 333 6.27 -25.63 -0.18
CA GLY A 333 7.20 -26.55 0.48
C GLY A 333 7.47 -26.18 1.93
N GLY A 334 7.61 -24.88 2.22
CA GLY A 334 7.93 -24.34 3.54
C GLY A 334 6.73 -24.12 4.46
N ALA A 335 5.48 -24.30 3.99
CA ALA A 335 4.27 -24.00 4.74
C ALA A 335 4.27 -24.54 6.20
N PRO A 336 4.64 -25.81 6.47
CA PRO A 336 4.63 -26.32 7.84
C PRO A 336 5.64 -25.62 8.75
N PHE A 337 6.83 -25.29 8.23
CA PHE A 337 7.86 -24.57 8.97
C PHE A 337 7.45 -23.12 9.22
N ILE A 338 6.97 -22.44 8.18
CA ILE A 338 6.57 -21.05 8.25
C ILE A 338 5.42 -20.86 9.23
N MET A 339 4.39 -21.73 9.18
CA MET A 339 3.26 -21.66 10.13
C MET A 339 3.70 -21.83 11.58
N LYS A 340 4.65 -22.73 11.87
CA LYS A 340 5.20 -22.95 13.22
C LYS A 340 5.90 -21.72 13.81
N LEU A 341 6.33 -20.77 12.99
CA LEU A 341 6.91 -19.51 13.46
C LEU A 341 5.84 -18.55 14.01
N PHE A 342 4.58 -18.71 13.61
CA PHE A 342 3.49 -17.81 13.97
C PHE A 342 2.54 -18.40 15.02
N VAL A 343 2.36 -19.73 15.02
CA VAL A 343 1.40 -20.41 15.90
C VAL A 343 1.97 -21.72 16.40
N THR A 344 1.52 -22.13 17.59
CA THR A 344 1.98 -23.36 18.28
C THR A 344 0.93 -24.47 18.29
N ASP A 345 -0.36 -24.12 18.15
CA ASP A 345 -1.45 -25.09 18.14
C ASP A 345 -1.39 -25.99 16.89
N PRO A 346 -1.34 -27.33 17.04
CA PRO A 346 -1.24 -28.27 15.93
C PRO A 346 -2.40 -28.21 14.93
N GLU A 347 -3.64 -27.97 15.42
CA GLU A 347 -4.82 -27.87 14.58
C GLU A 347 -4.76 -26.61 13.72
N VAL A 348 -4.42 -25.47 14.34
CA VAL A 348 -4.24 -24.19 13.65
C VAL A 348 -3.13 -24.26 12.62
N ILE A 349 -2.00 -24.93 12.96
CA ILE A 349 -0.90 -25.16 12.00
C ILE A 349 -1.41 -25.97 10.81
N HIS A 350 -2.12 -27.07 11.06
CA HIS A 350 -2.64 -27.94 10.00
C HIS A 350 -3.56 -27.17 9.02
N LEU A 351 -4.52 -26.40 9.57
CA LEU A 351 -5.42 -25.56 8.77
C LEU A 351 -4.65 -24.49 7.97
N GLY A 352 -3.71 -23.79 8.62
CA GLY A 352 -2.90 -22.77 7.97
C GLY A 352 -2.00 -23.32 6.85
N VAL A 353 -1.46 -24.53 7.03
CA VAL A 353 -0.68 -25.23 6.00
C VAL A 353 -1.55 -25.57 4.78
N ARG A 354 -2.78 -26.05 5.00
CA ARG A 354 -3.76 -26.31 3.93
C ARG A 354 -4.04 -25.03 3.14
N PHE A 355 -4.31 -23.93 3.84
CA PHE A 355 -4.52 -22.62 3.21
C PHE A 355 -3.31 -22.19 2.37
N LEU A 356 -2.12 -22.13 2.97
CA LEU A 356 -0.90 -21.64 2.31
C LEU A 356 -0.51 -22.49 1.11
N ARG A 357 -0.60 -23.81 1.20
CA ARG A 357 -0.33 -24.69 0.08
C ARG A 357 -1.30 -24.48 -1.07
N THR A 358 -2.59 -24.32 -0.76
CA THR A 358 -3.60 -24.10 -1.78
C THR A 358 -3.42 -22.74 -2.47
N VAL A 359 -3.25 -21.65 -1.71
CA VAL A 359 -3.12 -20.32 -2.29
C VAL A 359 -1.82 -20.17 -3.08
N SER A 360 -0.72 -20.79 -2.61
CA SER A 360 0.60 -20.68 -3.26
C SER A 360 0.63 -21.23 -4.69
N LEU A 361 -0.19 -22.24 -5.01
CA LEU A 361 -0.32 -22.76 -6.38
C LEU A 361 -0.78 -21.69 -7.39
N PHE A 362 -1.40 -20.63 -6.90
CA PHE A 362 -1.99 -19.59 -7.73
C PHE A 362 -1.26 -18.25 -7.68
N TYR A 363 -0.09 -18.16 -7.03
CA TYR A 363 0.67 -16.89 -6.90
C TYR A 363 1.13 -16.27 -8.23
N LEU A 364 1.06 -17.01 -9.33
CA LEU A 364 1.25 -16.44 -10.66
C LEU A 364 0.09 -15.52 -11.08
N MET A 365 -1.13 -15.74 -10.59
CA MET A 365 -2.27 -14.89 -10.95
C MET A 365 -2.11 -13.45 -10.44
N PRO A 366 -1.84 -13.22 -9.13
CA PRO A 366 -1.57 -11.86 -8.66
C PRO A 366 -0.31 -11.25 -9.27
N ALA A 367 0.72 -12.04 -9.63
CA ALA A 367 1.86 -11.55 -10.36
C ALA A 367 1.45 -10.93 -11.71
N PHE A 368 0.62 -11.62 -12.48
CA PHE A 368 0.12 -11.10 -13.74
C PHE A 368 -0.77 -9.86 -13.56
N THR A 369 -1.71 -9.88 -12.61
CA THR A 369 -2.60 -8.73 -12.39
C THR A 369 -1.83 -7.50 -11.92
N ASN A 370 -0.84 -7.64 -11.03
CA ASN A 370 0.00 -6.51 -10.57
C ASN A 370 0.79 -5.88 -11.72
N GLY A 371 1.37 -6.71 -12.61
CA GLY A 371 2.08 -6.24 -13.80
C GLY A 371 1.16 -5.50 -14.78
N ILE A 372 -0.04 -6.05 -15.07
CA ILE A 372 -1.04 -5.41 -15.94
C ILE A 372 -1.54 -4.11 -15.34
N GLN A 373 -1.84 -4.08 -14.05
CA GLN A 373 -2.20 -2.85 -13.35
C GLN A 373 -1.07 -1.82 -13.37
N GLY A 374 0.18 -2.27 -13.22
CA GLY A 374 1.36 -1.41 -13.36
C GLY A 374 1.41 -0.73 -14.73
N PHE A 375 1.08 -1.47 -15.79
CA PHE A 375 0.97 -0.94 -17.15
C PHE A 375 -0.14 0.11 -17.26
N PHE A 376 -1.39 -0.23 -16.89
CA PHE A 376 -2.52 0.71 -17.01
C PHE A 376 -2.32 1.98 -16.17
N ARG A 377 -1.70 1.88 -14.99
CA ARG A 377 -1.30 3.06 -14.20
C ARG A 377 -0.30 3.92 -14.95
N SER A 378 0.69 3.34 -15.61
CA SER A 378 1.73 4.06 -16.33
C SER A 378 1.19 4.81 -17.55
N VAL A 379 0.20 4.24 -18.24
CA VAL A 379 -0.45 4.89 -19.39
C VAL A 379 -1.55 5.87 -18.98
N GLY A 380 -1.86 5.94 -17.69
CA GLY A 380 -2.82 6.89 -17.11
C GLY A 380 -4.27 6.42 -17.10
N ASP A 381 -4.53 5.15 -17.44
CA ASP A 381 -5.88 4.57 -17.37
C ASP A 381 -6.12 3.89 -16.01
N LEU A 382 -6.21 4.73 -14.99
CA LEU A 382 -6.45 4.26 -13.62
C LEU A 382 -7.89 3.75 -13.40
N LYS A 383 -8.80 4.02 -14.34
CA LYS A 383 -10.16 3.46 -14.28
C LYS A 383 -10.13 1.94 -14.41
N VAL A 384 -9.29 1.42 -15.29
CA VAL A 384 -9.11 -0.03 -15.45
C VAL A 384 -8.65 -0.64 -14.14
N THR A 385 -7.67 -0.05 -13.46
CA THR A 385 -7.15 -0.59 -12.19
C THR A 385 -8.18 -0.53 -11.05
N LEU A 386 -8.98 0.53 -10.99
CA LEU A 386 -10.05 0.65 -10.02
C LEU A 386 -11.15 -0.39 -10.27
N VAL A 387 -11.64 -0.49 -11.50
CA VAL A 387 -12.73 -1.41 -11.87
C VAL A 387 -12.28 -2.85 -11.68
N SER A 388 -11.07 -3.22 -12.14
CA SER A 388 -10.56 -4.59 -12.00
C SER A 388 -10.39 -5.01 -10.54
N SER A 389 -9.87 -4.11 -9.68
CA SER A 389 -9.77 -4.37 -8.24
C SER A 389 -11.13 -4.50 -7.57
N THR A 390 -12.10 -3.67 -7.98
CA THR A 390 -13.49 -3.75 -7.48
C THR A 390 -14.13 -5.08 -7.86
N ILE A 391 -14.00 -5.49 -9.11
CA ILE A 391 -14.49 -6.79 -9.60
C ILE A 391 -13.85 -7.93 -8.79
N ASN A 392 -12.52 -7.91 -8.65
CA ASN A 392 -11.80 -8.91 -7.86
C ASN A 392 -12.39 -9.05 -6.45
N MET A 393 -12.50 -7.95 -5.71
CA MET A 393 -12.95 -7.99 -4.31
C MET A 393 -14.42 -8.38 -4.16
N LEU A 394 -15.28 -7.94 -5.07
CA LEU A 394 -16.68 -8.34 -5.07
C LEU A 394 -16.85 -9.84 -5.32
N PHE A 395 -16.21 -10.37 -6.38
CA PHE A 395 -16.31 -11.78 -6.71
C PHE A 395 -15.61 -12.67 -5.69
N ARG A 396 -14.49 -12.22 -5.11
CA ARG A 396 -13.79 -12.90 -4.02
C ARG A 396 -14.68 -13.01 -2.77
N ALA A 397 -15.30 -11.92 -2.33
CA ALA A 397 -16.21 -11.93 -1.18
C ALA A 397 -17.46 -12.77 -1.44
N ALA A 398 -18.08 -12.63 -2.63
CA ALA A 398 -19.23 -13.44 -3.02
C ALA A 398 -18.89 -14.94 -3.08
N ALA A 399 -17.77 -15.30 -3.71
CA ALA A 399 -17.32 -16.69 -3.77
C ALA A 399 -17.02 -17.26 -2.37
N ALA A 400 -16.36 -16.49 -1.49
CA ALA A 400 -16.12 -16.90 -0.11
C ALA A 400 -17.45 -17.16 0.61
N ALA A 401 -18.45 -16.28 0.47
CA ALA A 401 -19.76 -16.47 1.05
C ALA A 401 -20.46 -17.74 0.52
N VAL A 402 -20.44 -17.98 -0.79
CA VAL A 402 -21.04 -19.17 -1.41
C VAL A 402 -20.33 -20.44 -0.92
N PHE A 403 -19.00 -20.47 -0.97
CA PHE A 403 -18.22 -21.66 -0.61
C PHE A 403 -18.35 -22.01 0.87
N VAL A 404 -18.35 -21.00 1.75
CA VAL A 404 -18.45 -21.22 3.21
C VAL A 404 -19.91 -21.45 3.64
N LEU A 405 -20.83 -20.58 3.26
CA LEU A 405 -22.20 -20.60 3.79
C LEU A 405 -23.10 -21.61 3.09
N MET A 406 -22.95 -21.78 1.75
CA MET A 406 -23.80 -22.68 0.97
C MET A 406 -23.16 -24.07 0.79
N TRP A 407 -21.88 -24.13 0.37
CA TRP A 407 -21.20 -25.42 0.11
C TRP A 407 -20.51 -25.99 1.34
N LYS A 408 -20.45 -25.22 2.44
CA LYS A 408 -19.84 -25.61 3.72
C LYS A 408 -18.43 -26.17 3.57
N LEU A 409 -17.66 -25.60 2.64
CA LEU A 409 -16.25 -25.93 2.51
C LEU A 409 -15.48 -25.40 3.73
N GLU A 410 -14.45 -26.14 4.09
CA GLU A 410 -13.53 -25.73 5.18
C GLU A 410 -12.61 -24.58 4.73
N ILE A 411 -11.42 -24.51 5.31
CA ILE A 411 -10.47 -23.40 5.09
C ILE A 411 -10.09 -23.20 3.63
N GLU A 412 -10.16 -24.23 2.79
CA GLU A 412 -9.88 -24.16 1.34
C GLU A 412 -10.88 -23.27 0.58
N ALA A 413 -12.05 -23.04 1.14
CA ALA A 413 -13.00 -22.07 0.57
C ALA A 413 -12.34 -20.71 0.31
N LEU A 414 -11.43 -20.30 1.19
CA LEU A 414 -10.81 -18.99 1.15
C LEU A 414 -9.80 -18.85 -0.01
N PRO A 415 -8.78 -19.74 -0.17
CA PRO A 415 -7.91 -19.71 -1.34
C PRO A 415 -8.67 -19.82 -2.66
N TYR A 416 -9.67 -20.68 -2.75
CA TYR A 416 -10.50 -20.78 -3.96
C TYR A 416 -11.27 -19.51 -4.26
N SER A 417 -11.75 -18.80 -3.24
CA SER A 417 -12.39 -17.50 -3.43
C SER A 417 -11.41 -16.46 -4.00
N TYR A 418 -10.11 -16.52 -3.61
CA TYR A 418 -9.05 -15.69 -4.17
C TYR A 418 -8.85 -15.97 -5.66
N VAL A 419 -8.83 -17.25 -6.02
CA VAL A 419 -8.71 -17.69 -7.42
C VAL A 419 -9.87 -17.16 -8.25
N VAL A 420 -11.10 -17.26 -7.78
CA VAL A 420 -12.28 -16.69 -8.47
C VAL A 420 -12.09 -15.19 -8.71
N GLY A 421 -11.68 -14.45 -7.68
CA GLY A 421 -11.41 -13.02 -7.80
C GLY A 421 -10.34 -12.71 -8.85
N TRP A 422 -9.20 -13.41 -8.84
CA TRP A 422 -8.12 -13.22 -9.81
C TRP A 422 -8.50 -13.63 -11.24
N VAL A 423 -9.23 -14.73 -11.41
CA VAL A 423 -9.70 -15.19 -12.73
C VAL A 423 -10.62 -14.15 -13.38
N VAL A 424 -11.62 -13.66 -12.63
CA VAL A 424 -12.55 -12.64 -13.15
C VAL A 424 -11.82 -11.33 -13.43
N MET A 425 -10.88 -10.95 -12.59
CA MET A 425 -10.03 -9.78 -12.78
C MET A 425 -9.20 -9.89 -14.06
N LEU A 426 -8.51 -11.02 -14.28
CA LEU A 426 -7.74 -11.28 -15.50
C LEU A 426 -8.63 -11.32 -16.74
N ALA A 427 -9.82 -11.90 -16.63
CA ALA A 427 -10.79 -11.92 -17.72
C ALA A 427 -11.24 -10.51 -18.15
N TYR A 428 -11.23 -9.55 -17.23
CA TYR A 428 -11.48 -8.14 -17.53
C TYR A 428 -10.24 -7.43 -18.07
N GLU A 429 -9.06 -7.63 -17.46
CA GLU A 429 -7.84 -6.89 -17.77
C GLU A 429 -7.19 -7.31 -19.09
N LEU A 430 -7.15 -8.63 -19.39
CA LEU A 430 -6.45 -9.16 -20.59
C LEU A 430 -7.04 -8.66 -21.92
N PRO A 431 -8.37 -8.66 -22.13
CA PRO A 431 -8.94 -8.10 -23.36
C PRO A 431 -8.64 -6.62 -23.53
N LEU A 432 -8.67 -5.84 -22.43
CA LEU A 432 -8.35 -4.41 -22.46
C LEU A 432 -6.86 -4.19 -22.79
N LEU A 433 -5.97 -4.99 -22.21
CA LEU A 433 -4.54 -4.94 -22.52
C LEU A 433 -4.27 -5.23 -24.00
N VAL A 434 -4.85 -6.33 -24.53
CA VAL A 434 -4.70 -6.71 -25.94
C VAL A 434 -5.25 -5.63 -26.86
N ARG A 435 -6.42 -5.07 -26.52
CA ARG A 435 -7.01 -3.96 -27.28
C ARG A 435 -6.11 -2.72 -27.27
N TYR A 436 -5.58 -2.35 -26.10
CA TYR A 436 -4.68 -1.20 -25.97
C TYR A 436 -3.42 -1.39 -26.80
N LEU A 437 -2.77 -2.56 -26.70
CA LEU A 437 -1.54 -2.86 -27.45
C LEU A 437 -1.76 -2.84 -28.97
N ARG A 438 -2.92 -3.34 -29.44
CA ARG A 438 -3.26 -3.31 -30.87
C ARG A 438 -3.60 -1.89 -31.36
N SER A 439 -4.33 -1.10 -30.57
CA SER A 439 -4.74 0.26 -30.98
C SER A 439 -3.59 1.27 -31.00
N HIS A 440 -2.45 0.96 -30.36
CA HIS A 440 -1.27 1.78 -30.27
C HIS A 440 -0.04 1.06 -30.85
N GLU A 441 -0.26 0.09 -31.76
CA GLU A 441 0.81 -0.72 -32.35
C GLU A 441 1.82 0.12 -33.13
N ASP A 442 1.35 1.20 -33.78
CA ASP A 442 2.18 2.17 -34.50
C ASP A 442 2.90 3.17 -33.56
N GLU A 443 2.45 3.30 -32.30
CA GLU A 443 3.03 4.18 -31.29
C GLU A 443 3.91 3.41 -30.28
N LEU A 444 3.74 2.10 -30.18
CA LEU A 444 4.44 1.17 -29.28
C LEU A 444 5.41 0.25 -30.07
#